data_bea5feb71b3840e874cee9c96facba3b
#
_entry.id   bea5feb71b3840e874cee9c96facba3b
#
_cell.length_a   1.000
_cell.length_b   1.000
_cell.length_c   1.000
_cell.angle_alpha   90.00
_cell.angle_beta   90.00
_cell.angle_gamma   90.00
#
_symmetry.space_group_name_H-M   'P 1'
#
loop_
_entity.id
_entity.type
_entity.pdbx_description
1 polymer ?
#
loop_
_entity_poly.entity_id
_entity_poly.type
_entity_poly.pdbx_seq_one_letter_code
_entity_poly.pdbx_strand_id
1 'polypeptide(L)'
;KLVNTVIVNTKGEGQQASEDFWVKAEKLYYTALIAYIWYEAPEEEQNFSMLIDLVDASEAREDDENFKNAVDLLFEELEQKNPNHFAVRQYKKYKLAAGKTAKSILISCGARLAPFDIKELRDLTAYDELELDTLGEEKRKIL
;
A
#
# COMPACT_ATOMS: atom_id res chain seq x y z
N LYS A 1 0.98 8.06 -8.37
CA LYS A 1 -0.29 8.47 -8.99
C LYS A 1 -1.47 7.67 -8.42
N LEU A 2 -1.37 6.35 -8.39
CA LEU A 2 -2.40 5.50 -7.80
C LEU A 2 -2.59 5.80 -6.30
N VAL A 3 -1.51 5.96 -5.56
CA VAL A 3 -1.55 6.27 -4.13
C VAL A 3 -2.31 7.57 -3.89
N ASN A 4 -1.99 8.62 -4.64
CA ASN A 4 -2.67 9.91 -4.51
C ASN A 4 -4.16 9.78 -4.87
N THR A 5 -4.50 9.00 -5.88
CA THR A 5 -5.88 8.79 -6.30
C THR A 5 -6.69 8.12 -5.18
N VAL A 6 -6.14 7.08 -4.54
CA VAL A 6 -6.81 6.40 -3.43
C VAL A 6 -7.05 7.37 -2.28
N ILE A 7 -6.05 8.13 -1.89
CA ILE A 7 -6.16 9.07 -0.78
C ILE A 7 -7.16 10.19 -1.09
N VAL A 8 -7.06 10.80 -2.27
CA VAL A 8 -7.96 11.90 -2.68
C VAL A 8 -9.41 11.42 -2.75
N ASN A 9 -9.66 10.25 -3.34
CA ASN A 9 -11.02 9.75 -3.52
C ASN A 9 -11.67 9.27 -2.22
N THR A 10 -10.89 8.94 -1.22
CA THR A 10 -11.39 8.46 0.07
C THR A 10 -11.33 9.50 1.17
N LYS A 11 -10.78 10.66 0.87
CA LYS A 11 -10.61 11.75 1.82
C LYS A 11 -11.94 12.44 2.09
N GLY A 12 -12.30 12.60 3.37
CA GLY A 12 -13.51 13.31 3.76
C GLY A 12 -13.37 14.81 3.62
N GLU A 13 -14.51 15.50 3.57
CA GLU A 13 -14.53 16.96 3.55
C GLU A 13 -14.16 17.52 4.92
N GLY A 14 -13.59 18.72 4.94
CA GLY A 14 -13.28 19.46 6.16
C GLY A 14 -12.04 18.98 6.90
N GLN A 15 -11.10 18.45 6.19
CA GLN A 15 -9.85 18.00 6.78
C GLN A 15 -9.06 19.13 7.42
N GLN A 16 -8.49 18.83 8.57
CA GLN A 16 -7.65 19.75 9.32
C GLN A 16 -6.17 19.48 9.09
N ALA A 17 -5.33 20.50 9.36
CA ALA A 17 -3.88 20.38 9.21
C ALA A 17 -3.28 19.23 10.02
N SER A 18 -3.89 18.85 11.16
CA SER A 18 -3.44 17.75 11.99
C SER A 18 -3.54 16.38 11.28
N GLU A 19 -4.37 16.27 10.25
CA GLU A 19 -4.52 15.05 9.49
C GLU A 19 -3.43 14.87 8.43
N ASP A 20 -2.66 15.93 8.10
CA ASP A 20 -1.60 15.83 7.12
C ASP A 20 -0.55 14.79 7.48
N PHE A 21 -0.25 14.64 8.77
CA PHE A 21 0.66 13.62 9.22
C PHE A 21 0.16 12.22 8.88
N TRP A 22 -1.13 11.95 9.14
CA TRP A 22 -1.75 10.66 8.84
C TRP A 22 -1.75 10.36 7.35
N VAL A 23 -2.10 11.37 6.56
CA VAL A 23 -2.11 11.24 5.10
C VAL A 23 -0.72 10.93 4.57
N LYS A 24 0.31 11.61 5.09
CA LYS A 24 1.69 11.37 4.68
C LYS A 24 2.14 9.96 5.04
N ALA A 25 1.80 9.49 6.25
CA ALA A 25 2.17 8.16 6.69
C ALA A 25 1.44 7.08 5.87
N GLU A 26 0.14 7.24 5.63
CA GLU A 26 -0.62 6.34 4.77
C GLU A 26 -0.04 6.30 3.35
N LYS A 27 0.33 7.46 2.83
CA LYS A 27 0.91 7.58 1.50
C LYS A 27 2.23 6.83 1.39
N LEU A 28 3.09 6.94 2.40
CA LEU A 28 4.34 6.18 2.44
C LEU A 28 4.07 4.68 2.45
N TYR A 29 3.10 4.27 3.25
CA TYR A 29 2.73 2.86 3.35
C TYR A 29 2.22 2.31 2.03
N TYR A 30 1.26 2.99 1.40
CA TYR A 30 0.74 2.56 0.10
C TYR A 30 1.83 2.56 -0.97
N THR A 31 2.69 3.56 -0.95
CA THR A 31 3.80 3.64 -1.91
C THR A 31 4.73 2.44 -1.75
N ALA A 32 5.05 2.08 -0.51
CA ALA A 32 5.90 0.92 -0.24
C ALA A 32 5.24 -0.38 -0.75
N LEU A 33 3.97 -0.58 -0.45
CA LEU A 33 3.25 -1.79 -0.86
C LEU A 33 3.10 -1.89 -2.39
N ILE A 34 2.73 -0.78 -3.02
CA ILE A 34 2.56 -0.75 -4.48
C ILE A 34 3.89 -0.98 -5.17
N ALA A 35 4.97 -0.38 -4.67
CA ALA A 35 6.30 -0.60 -5.22
C ALA A 35 6.74 -2.06 -5.05
N TYR A 36 6.44 -2.65 -3.89
CA TYR A 36 6.74 -4.07 -3.67
C TYR A 36 6.02 -4.95 -4.69
N ILE A 37 4.72 -4.73 -4.88
CA ILE A 37 3.92 -5.48 -5.83
C ILE A 37 4.48 -5.30 -7.24
N TRP A 38 4.77 -4.07 -7.61
CA TRP A 38 5.22 -3.75 -8.96
C TRP A 38 6.58 -4.37 -9.30
N TYR A 39 7.51 -4.34 -8.36
CA TYR A 39 8.88 -4.79 -8.61
C TYR A 39 9.13 -6.27 -8.29
N GLU A 40 8.39 -6.83 -7.33
CA GLU A 40 8.69 -8.16 -6.80
C GLU A 40 7.61 -9.20 -7.04
N ALA A 41 6.35 -8.80 -7.24
CA ALA A 41 5.27 -9.75 -7.45
C ALA A 41 5.19 -10.21 -8.91
N PRO A 42 4.73 -11.45 -9.16
CA PRO A 42 4.43 -11.88 -10.52
C PRO A 42 3.37 -11.00 -11.17
N GLU A 43 3.39 -10.92 -12.49
CA GLU A 43 2.49 -10.03 -13.23
C GLU A 43 1.01 -10.27 -12.89
N GLU A 44 0.60 -11.52 -12.72
CA GLU A 44 -0.75 -11.88 -12.34
C GLU A 44 -1.18 -11.42 -10.95
N GLU A 45 -0.22 -11.05 -10.10
CA GLU A 45 -0.45 -10.51 -8.77
C GLU A 45 -0.30 -8.98 -8.71
N GLN A 46 0.02 -8.35 -9.83
CA GLN A 46 0.17 -6.89 -9.90
C GLN A 46 -1.18 -6.21 -10.08
N ASN A 47 -2.02 -6.28 -9.04
CA ASN A 47 -3.37 -5.77 -9.09
C ASN A 47 -3.80 -5.19 -7.74
N PHE A 48 -4.94 -4.51 -7.75
CA PHE A 48 -5.49 -3.85 -6.56
C PHE A 48 -5.90 -4.86 -5.48
N SER A 49 -6.35 -6.04 -5.89
CA SER A 49 -6.68 -7.10 -4.94
C SER A 49 -5.48 -7.49 -4.08
N MET A 50 -4.29 -7.55 -4.67
CA MET A 50 -3.07 -7.84 -3.93
C MET A 50 -2.76 -6.75 -2.91
N LEU A 51 -3.00 -5.48 -3.27
CA LEU A 51 -2.83 -4.38 -2.33
C LEU A 51 -3.75 -4.55 -1.11
N ILE A 52 -5.01 -4.90 -1.33
CA ILE A 52 -5.95 -5.15 -0.24
C ILE A 52 -5.46 -6.31 0.63
N ASP A 53 -5.00 -7.39 0.02
CA ASP A 53 -4.49 -8.55 0.75
C ASP A 53 -3.29 -8.19 1.62
N LEU A 54 -2.37 -7.36 1.12
CA LEU A 54 -1.22 -6.92 1.90
C LEU A 54 -1.64 -6.01 3.06
N VAL A 55 -2.60 -5.12 2.84
CA VAL A 55 -3.12 -4.27 3.92
C VAL A 55 -3.80 -5.14 4.99
N ASP A 56 -4.58 -6.13 4.58
CA ASP A 56 -5.24 -7.05 5.51
C ASP A 56 -4.23 -7.89 6.29
N ALA A 57 -3.10 -8.22 5.69
CA ALA A 57 -2.02 -8.96 6.35
C ALA A 57 -1.18 -8.08 7.28
N SER A 58 -1.34 -6.76 7.18
CA SER A 58 -0.62 -5.82 8.04
C SER A 58 -1.29 -5.75 9.40
N GLU A 59 -0.53 -6.03 10.43
CA GLU A 59 -0.99 -5.98 11.80
C GLU A 59 0.06 -5.27 12.64
N ALA A 60 -0.38 -4.48 13.61
CA ALA A 60 0.52 -3.85 14.57
C ALA A 60 -0.02 -4.03 15.97
N ARG A 61 0.88 -4.18 16.94
CA ARG A 61 0.54 -4.30 18.35
C ARG A 61 1.14 -3.14 19.12
N GLU A 62 0.31 -2.46 19.89
CA GLU A 62 0.75 -1.34 20.72
C GLU A 62 1.55 -1.81 21.94
N ASP A 63 1.28 -3.05 22.37
CA ASP A 63 1.91 -3.66 23.55
C ASP A 63 3.25 -4.32 23.24
N ASP A 64 3.61 -4.48 21.97
CA ASP A 64 4.85 -5.13 21.55
C ASP A 64 5.47 -4.39 20.36
N GLU A 65 6.44 -3.54 20.65
CA GLU A 65 7.16 -2.75 19.65
C GLU A 65 8.00 -3.64 18.71
N ASN A 66 8.31 -4.84 19.12
CA ASN A 66 9.10 -5.77 18.31
C ASN A 66 8.25 -6.73 17.49
N PHE A 67 6.93 -6.61 17.56
CA PHE A 67 6.05 -7.46 16.80
C PHE A 67 6.25 -7.24 15.29
N LYS A 68 6.39 -8.35 14.58
CA LYS A 68 6.56 -8.33 13.11
C LYS A 68 5.40 -9.08 12.47
N ASN A 69 4.66 -8.39 11.61
CA ASN A 69 3.60 -9.02 10.83
C ASN A 69 4.17 -9.63 9.55
N ALA A 70 3.31 -10.28 8.75
CA ALA A 70 3.73 -10.94 7.51
C ALA A 70 4.35 -9.93 6.53
N VAL A 71 3.84 -8.72 6.47
CA VAL A 71 4.37 -7.68 5.57
C VAL A 71 5.75 -7.21 6.02
N ASP A 72 5.95 -7.04 7.33
CA ASP A 72 7.27 -6.72 7.87
C ASP A 72 8.31 -7.74 7.45
N LEU A 73 7.95 -9.02 7.50
CA LEU A 73 8.86 -10.11 7.12
C LEU A 73 9.18 -10.09 5.63
N LEU A 74 8.20 -9.76 4.78
CA LEU A 74 8.43 -9.63 3.34
C LEU A 74 9.44 -8.53 3.05
N PHE A 75 9.30 -7.38 3.71
CA PHE A 75 10.23 -6.27 3.50
C PHE A 75 11.61 -6.55 4.08
N GLU A 76 11.70 -7.28 5.20
CA GLU A 76 13.00 -7.70 5.73
C GLU A 76 13.73 -8.61 4.75
N GLU A 77 13.02 -9.56 4.17
CA GLU A 77 13.59 -10.46 3.18
C GLU A 77 14.09 -9.67 1.96
N LEU A 78 13.28 -8.72 1.47
CA LEU A 78 13.68 -7.89 0.36
C LEU A 78 14.90 -7.02 0.71
N GLU A 79 14.94 -6.48 1.93
CA GLU A 79 16.07 -5.68 2.40
C GLU A 79 17.38 -6.48 2.40
N GLN A 80 17.32 -7.75 2.80
CA GLN A 80 18.49 -8.62 2.77
C GLN A 80 19.03 -8.81 1.35
N LYS A 81 18.12 -8.89 0.38
CA LYS A 81 18.52 -9.03 -1.03
C LYS A 81 18.97 -7.73 -1.65
N ASN A 82 18.31 -6.63 -1.31
CA ASN A 82 18.60 -5.33 -1.88
C ASN A 82 18.26 -4.22 -0.88
N PRO A 83 19.23 -3.82 -0.02
CA PRO A 83 18.97 -2.79 1.00
C PRO A 83 18.59 -1.43 0.43
N ASN A 84 18.92 -1.15 -0.83
CA ASN A 84 18.62 0.13 -1.48
C ASN A 84 17.37 0.08 -2.36
N HIS A 85 16.60 -1.00 -2.29
CA HIS A 85 15.36 -1.12 -3.05
C HIS A 85 14.40 0.02 -2.71
N PHE A 86 13.77 0.58 -3.72
CA PHE A 86 12.86 1.71 -3.53
C PHE A 86 11.74 1.38 -2.53
N ALA A 87 11.12 0.21 -2.65
CA ALA A 87 10.06 -0.21 -1.74
C ALA A 87 10.54 -0.30 -0.29
N VAL A 88 11.74 -0.85 -0.08
CA VAL A 88 12.35 -0.95 1.25
C VAL A 88 12.56 0.43 1.86
N ARG A 89 13.08 1.37 1.07
CA ARG A 89 13.32 2.74 1.55
C ARG A 89 12.01 3.42 1.96
N GLN A 90 10.94 3.24 1.19
CA GLN A 90 9.64 3.81 1.52
C GLN A 90 9.06 3.17 2.77
N TYR A 91 9.20 1.86 2.91
CA TYR A 91 8.72 1.14 4.08
C TYR A 91 9.42 1.60 5.35
N LYS A 92 10.73 1.80 5.29
CA LYS A 92 11.50 2.34 6.43
C LYS A 92 11.05 3.73 6.81
N LYS A 93 10.80 4.58 5.82
CA LYS A 93 10.27 5.93 6.09
C LYS A 93 8.90 5.87 6.75
N TYR A 94 8.05 4.96 6.30
CA TYR A 94 6.76 4.73 6.93
C TYR A 94 6.92 4.31 8.39
N LYS A 95 7.80 3.34 8.67
CA LYS A 95 8.04 2.86 10.04
C LYS A 95 8.52 3.99 10.96
N LEU A 96 9.40 4.84 10.47
CA LEU A 96 9.87 6.00 11.24
C LEU A 96 8.74 7.00 11.51
N ALA A 97 7.95 7.30 10.47
CA ALA A 97 6.84 8.25 10.60
C ALA A 97 5.74 7.72 11.49
N ALA A 98 5.40 6.45 11.36
CA ALA A 98 4.30 5.85 12.11
C ALA A 98 4.63 5.65 13.58
N GLY A 99 5.83 5.12 13.87
CA GLY A 99 6.24 4.85 15.24
C GLY A 99 5.18 4.08 16.02
N LYS A 100 4.79 4.61 17.17
CA LYS A 100 3.76 4.01 18.03
C LYS A 100 2.34 4.13 17.47
N THR A 101 2.14 4.96 16.45
CA THR A 101 0.82 5.15 15.84
C THR A 101 0.55 4.20 14.67
N ALA A 102 1.45 3.25 14.42
CA ALA A 102 1.33 2.33 13.28
C ALA A 102 0.00 1.59 13.27
N LYS A 103 -0.46 1.11 14.42
CA LYS A 103 -1.75 0.39 14.50
C LYS A 103 -2.91 1.25 14.03
N SER A 104 -2.96 2.51 14.47
CA SER A 104 -4.02 3.43 14.06
C SER A 104 -3.95 3.74 12.57
N ILE A 105 -2.75 3.91 12.02
CA ILE A 105 -2.55 4.15 10.59
C ILE A 105 -3.02 2.94 9.78
N LEU A 106 -2.68 1.73 10.23
CA LEU A 106 -3.08 0.51 9.53
C LEU A 106 -4.59 0.29 9.58
N ILE A 107 -5.24 0.62 10.69
CA ILE A 107 -6.70 0.59 10.80
C ILE A 107 -7.31 1.58 9.81
N SER A 108 -6.75 2.79 9.71
CA SER A 108 -7.21 3.81 8.77
C SER A 108 -7.07 3.32 7.32
N CYS A 109 -5.93 2.70 6.98
CA CYS A 109 -5.73 2.13 5.65
C CYS A 109 -6.77 1.06 5.32
N GLY A 110 -7.01 0.14 6.25
CA GLY A 110 -8.02 -0.91 6.08
C GLY A 110 -9.42 -0.34 5.90
N ALA A 111 -9.79 0.65 6.71
CA ALA A 111 -11.09 1.30 6.61
C ALA A 111 -11.26 2.02 5.27
N ARG A 112 -10.20 2.65 4.78
CA ARG A 112 -10.22 3.38 3.50
C ARG A 112 -10.42 2.42 2.32
N LEU A 113 -9.87 1.22 2.40
CA LEU A 113 -9.99 0.22 1.34
C LEU A 113 -11.20 -0.70 1.49
N ALA A 114 -11.87 -0.69 2.64
CA ALA A 114 -12.99 -1.57 2.90
C ALA A 114 -14.10 -1.54 1.83
N PRO A 115 -14.48 -0.37 1.27
CA PRO A 115 -15.48 -0.34 0.21
C PRO A 115 -15.10 -1.14 -1.04
N PHE A 116 -13.81 -1.40 -1.24
CA PHE A 116 -13.31 -2.14 -2.40
C PHE A 116 -13.12 -3.63 -2.09
N ASP A 117 -13.34 -4.07 -0.85
CA ASP A 117 -13.11 -5.45 -0.41
C ASP A 117 -14.38 -6.30 -0.50
N ILE A 118 -15.13 -6.11 -1.58
CA ILE A 118 -16.25 -6.94 -1.97
C ILE A 118 -15.73 -7.84 -3.09
N LYS A 119 -15.97 -9.15 -2.99
CA LYS A 119 -15.41 -10.12 -3.92
C LYS A 119 -15.63 -9.74 -5.40
N GLU A 120 -16.85 -9.37 -5.74
CA GLU A 120 -17.19 -9.00 -7.12
C GLU A 120 -16.40 -7.77 -7.56
N LEU A 121 -16.24 -6.79 -6.68
CA LEU A 121 -15.50 -5.58 -6.99
C LEU A 121 -13.99 -5.84 -7.08
N ARG A 122 -13.47 -6.70 -6.19
CA ARG A 122 -12.06 -7.09 -6.26
C ARG A 122 -11.76 -7.83 -7.57
N ASP A 123 -12.62 -8.76 -7.96
CA ASP A 123 -12.46 -9.48 -9.20
C ASP A 123 -12.52 -8.54 -10.41
N LEU A 124 -13.45 -7.58 -10.39
CA LEU A 124 -13.59 -6.60 -11.47
C LEU A 124 -12.38 -5.67 -11.55
N THR A 125 -11.90 -5.16 -10.41
CA THR A 125 -10.71 -4.28 -10.39
C THR A 125 -9.46 -5.02 -10.82
N ALA A 126 -9.30 -6.27 -10.43
CA ALA A 126 -8.16 -7.08 -10.87
C ALA A 126 -8.18 -7.26 -12.39
N TYR A 127 -9.34 -7.51 -12.95
CA TYR A 127 -9.52 -7.64 -14.41
C TYR A 127 -9.21 -6.32 -15.12
N ASP A 128 -9.75 -5.22 -14.61
CA ASP A 128 -9.52 -3.90 -15.20
C ASP A 128 -8.06 -3.50 -15.15
N GLU A 129 -7.36 -3.83 -14.08
CA GLU A 129 -5.92 -3.57 -13.98
C GLU A 129 -5.11 -4.37 -14.98
N LEU A 130 -5.49 -5.64 -15.22
CA LEU A 130 -4.84 -6.46 -16.22
C LEU A 130 -5.04 -5.88 -17.63
N GLU A 131 -6.23 -5.40 -17.94
CA GLU A 131 -6.49 -4.74 -19.22
C GLU A 131 -5.73 -3.42 -19.34
N LEU A 132 -5.69 -2.64 -18.26
CA LEU A 132 -4.95 -1.40 -18.23
C LEU A 132 -3.45 -1.63 -18.38
N ASP A 133 -2.92 -2.72 -17.84
CA ASP A 133 -1.52 -3.07 -18.02
C ASP A 133 -1.23 -3.40 -19.48
N THR A 134 -2.11 -4.16 -20.13
CA THR A 134 -1.98 -4.50 -21.55
C THR A 134 -2.05 -3.24 -22.41
N LEU A 135 -3.03 -2.39 -22.14
CA LEU A 135 -3.17 -1.11 -22.83
C LEU A 135 -2.06 -0.14 -22.41
N GLY A 136 -1.60 -0.22 -21.18
CA GLY A 136 -0.55 0.61 -20.65
C GLY A 136 0.79 0.39 -21.30
N GLU A 137 1.10 -0.83 -21.70
CA GLU A 137 2.33 -1.12 -22.45
C GLU A 137 2.32 -0.45 -23.81
N GLU A 138 1.17 -0.42 -24.48
CA GLU A 138 1.02 0.29 -25.73
C GLU A 138 1.03 1.81 -25.51
N LYS A 139 0.38 2.29 -24.46
CA LYS A 139 0.28 3.71 -24.14
C LYS A 139 1.53 4.28 -23.49
N ARG A 140 2.34 3.48 -22.82
CA ARG A 140 3.62 3.93 -22.26
C ARG A 140 4.57 4.42 -23.32
N LYS A 141 4.41 3.93 -24.53
CA LYS A 141 5.16 4.43 -25.68
C LYS A 141 4.67 5.80 -26.12
N ILE A 142 3.48 6.20 -25.71
CA ILE A 142 2.84 7.47 -26.04
C ILE A 142 2.99 8.45 -24.90
N LEU A 143 3.05 7.96 -23.69
CA LEU A 143 3.22 8.73 -22.48
C LEU A 143 4.67 8.79 -22.05
#